data_5c0220de77e3ba223e636cd7e91b3ff5
#
_entry.id   5c0220de77e3ba223e636cd7e91b3ff5
#
_cell.length_a   1.000
_cell.length_b   1.000
_cell.length_c   1.000
_cell.angle_alpha   90.00
_cell.angle_beta   90.00
_cell.angle_gamma   90.00
#
_symmetry.space_group_name_H-M   'P 1'
#
loop_
_entity.id
_entity.type
_entity.pdbx_description
1 polymer ?
#
loop_
_entity_poly.entity_id
_entity_poly.type
_entity_poly.pdbx_seq_one_letter_code
_entity_poly.pdbx_strand_id
1 'polypeptide(L)'
;MDVWVWILILAGTTLASAVLIWTQRDRRYKSSASVASAYDAWTNDQLLERLWGEHVHLGYYGKPPSPRDFRAAKQDFVHELVQWSGLAKLPRGSRVLDVGCGIGGSARILARDYNFDVLGITISPAQVKRASQLTPEGMTCQFQVMDALDLKLAKGSFDAVWSVEAGPHMP
;
A
#
# COMPACT_ATOMS: atom_id res chain seq x y z
N MET A 1 -22.58 -45.92 -15.13
CA MET A 1 -22.06 -44.84 -14.31
C MET A 1 -23.23 -44.29 -13.52
N ASP A 2 -23.11 -44.30 -12.18
CA ASP A 2 -24.21 -44.02 -11.27
C ASP A 2 -24.75 -42.61 -11.42
N VAL A 3 -26.05 -42.41 -11.39
CA VAL A 3 -26.71 -41.07 -11.44
C VAL A 3 -26.14 -40.13 -10.40
N TRP A 4 -25.76 -40.66 -9.23
CA TRP A 4 -25.12 -39.90 -8.16
C TRP A 4 -23.77 -39.29 -8.55
N VAL A 5 -23.00 -39.93 -9.41
CA VAL A 5 -21.72 -39.43 -9.92
C VAL A 5 -21.94 -38.17 -10.78
N TRP A 6 -22.97 -38.21 -11.64
CA TRP A 6 -23.33 -37.04 -12.46
C TRP A 6 -23.85 -35.86 -11.64
N ILE A 7 -24.61 -36.11 -10.59
CA ILE A 7 -25.10 -35.08 -9.66
C ILE A 7 -23.91 -34.41 -8.96
N LEU A 8 -22.94 -35.17 -8.48
CA LEU A 8 -21.75 -34.62 -7.81
C LEU A 8 -20.86 -33.81 -8.77
N ILE A 9 -20.71 -34.28 -10.02
CA ILE A 9 -19.95 -33.53 -11.04
C ILE A 9 -20.66 -32.21 -11.37
N LEU A 10 -21.96 -32.22 -11.58
CA LEU A 10 -22.75 -31.01 -11.85
C LEU A 10 -22.73 -30.03 -10.66
N ALA A 11 -22.87 -30.51 -9.43
CA ALA A 11 -22.78 -29.68 -8.25
C ALA A 11 -21.37 -29.06 -8.08
N GLY A 12 -20.32 -29.86 -8.32
CA GLY A 12 -18.93 -29.37 -8.28
C GLY A 12 -18.63 -28.33 -9.33
N THR A 13 -19.10 -28.53 -10.57
CA THR A 13 -18.88 -27.55 -11.66
C THR A 13 -19.66 -26.27 -11.46
N THR A 14 -20.90 -26.34 -10.94
CA THR A 14 -21.69 -25.14 -10.63
C THR A 14 -21.08 -24.34 -9.49
N LEU A 15 -20.58 -25.00 -8.43
CA LEU A 15 -19.88 -24.34 -7.33
C LEU A 15 -18.58 -23.68 -7.80
N ALA A 16 -17.78 -24.38 -8.59
CA ALA A 16 -16.53 -23.84 -9.15
C ALA A 16 -16.80 -22.63 -10.06
N SER A 17 -17.84 -22.71 -10.89
CA SER A 17 -18.26 -21.58 -11.75
C SER A 17 -18.75 -20.38 -10.93
N ALA A 18 -19.52 -20.62 -9.86
CA ALA A 18 -20.00 -19.56 -8.97
C ALA A 18 -18.83 -18.88 -8.25
N VAL A 19 -17.85 -19.65 -7.76
CA VAL A 19 -16.62 -19.10 -7.14
C VAL A 19 -15.82 -18.31 -8.17
N LEU A 20 -15.66 -18.80 -9.40
CA LEU A 20 -14.93 -18.11 -10.45
C LEU A 20 -15.60 -16.79 -10.82
N ILE A 21 -16.94 -16.78 -11.00
CA ILE A 21 -17.73 -15.57 -11.27
C ILE A 21 -17.62 -14.59 -10.09
N TRP A 22 -17.63 -15.07 -8.86
CA TRP A 22 -17.50 -14.24 -7.68
C TRP A 22 -16.11 -13.60 -7.58
N THR A 23 -15.03 -14.35 -7.90
CA THR A 23 -13.66 -13.84 -7.89
C THR A 23 -13.36 -12.88 -9.05
N GLN A 24 -14.07 -13.02 -10.18
CA GLN A 24 -13.93 -12.14 -11.35
C GLN A 24 -14.85 -10.92 -11.31
N ARG A 25 -15.73 -10.80 -10.31
CA ARG A 25 -16.53 -9.58 -10.14
C ARG A 25 -15.60 -8.41 -9.88
N ASP A 26 -15.58 -7.46 -10.80
CA ASP A 26 -14.93 -6.16 -10.61
C ASP A 26 -15.36 -5.56 -9.28
N ARG A 27 -14.41 -5.36 -8.40
CA ARG A 27 -14.64 -4.64 -7.14
C ARG A 27 -14.74 -3.16 -7.47
N ARG A 28 -15.89 -2.75 -7.99
CA ARG A 28 -16.14 -1.34 -8.30
C ARG A 28 -15.93 -0.50 -7.03
N TYR A 29 -15.23 0.59 -7.20
CA TYR A 29 -15.15 1.64 -6.17
C TYR A 29 -16.56 2.01 -5.72
N LYS A 30 -16.82 2.00 -4.42
CA LYS A 30 -18.10 2.35 -3.84
C LYS A 30 -18.05 3.74 -3.18
N SER A 31 -17.05 3.96 -2.34
CA SER A 31 -16.79 5.22 -1.64
C SER A 31 -15.45 5.15 -0.90
N SER A 32 -14.86 6.31 -0.59
CA SER A 32 -13.68 6.40 0.29
C SER A 32 -13.92 5.71 1.63
N ALA A 33 -15.12 5.82 2.20
CA ALA A 33 -15.46 5.18 3.48
C ALA A 33 -15.42 3.64 3.40
N SER A 34 -15.86 3.04 2.29
CA SER A 34 -15.80 1.58 2.12
C SER A 34 -14.36 1.07 1.97
N VAL A 35 -13.51 1.84 1.32
CA VAL A 35 -12.08 1.54 1.19
C VAL A 35 -11.39 1.69 2.55
N ALA A 36 -11.63 2.79 3.27
CA ALA A 36 -11.10 3.02 4.61
C ALA A 36 -11.45 1.88 5.56
N SER A 37 -12.72 1.46 5.61
CA SER A 37 -13.18 0.35 6.45
C SER A 37 -12.47 -0.97 6.16
N ALA A 38 -12.21 -1.28 4.89
CA ALA A 38 -11.46 -2.49 4.52
C ALA A 38 -10.01 -2.44 5.01
N TYR A 39 -9.33 -1.30 4.85
CA TYR A 39 -7.97 -1.10 5.34
C TYR A 39 -7.88 -1.07 6.86
N ASP A 40 -8.88 -0.49 7.54
CA ASP A 40 -8.97 -0.51 9.00
C ASP A 40 -9.06 -1.95 9.53
N ALA A 41 -9.90 -2.79 8.91
CA ALA A 41 -10.02 -4.20 9.30
C ALA A 41 -8.68 -4.94 9.13
N TRP A 42 -8.03 -4.81 7.97
CA TRP A 42 -6.73 -5.46 7.70
C TRP A 42 -5.61 -4.98 8.61
N THR A 43 -5.63 -3.71 9.01
CA THR A 43 -4.62 -3.14 9.89
C THR A 43 -4.84 -3.57 11.34
N ASN A 44 -6.09 -3.63 11.79
CA ASN A 44 -6.43 -3.99 13.18
C ASN A 44 -6.14 -5.46 13.50
N ASP A 45 -6.35 -6.38 12.57
CA ASP A 45 -6.04 -7.80 12.76
C ASP A 45 -4.54 -8.13 12.61
N GLN A 46 -3.75 -7.19 12.08
CA GLN A 46 -2.31 -7.29 11.84
C GLN A 46 -1.89 -8.49 10.97
N LEU A 47 -2.83 -9.22 10.38
CA LEU A 47 -2.53 -10.40 9.58
C LEU A 47 -1.72 -10.02 8.34
N LEU A 48 -2.12 -8.96 7.65
CA LEU A 48 -1.43 -8.48 6.46
C LEU A 48 0.01 -8.04 6.79
N GLU A 49 0.20 -7.30 7.90
CA GLU A 49 1.54 -6.87 8.34
C GLU A 49 2.44 -8.07 8.69
N ARG A 50 1.91 -9.08 9.40
CA ARG A 50 2.66 -10.29 9.77
C ARG A 50 3.07 -11.12 8.56
N LEU A 51 2.19 -11.28 7.59
CA LEU A 51 2.45 -12.10 6.40
C LEU A 51 3.24 -11.33 5.34
N TRP A 52 2.93 -10.06 5.10
CA TRP A 52 3.43 -9.25 3.98
C TRP A 52 4.52 -8.24 4.37
N GLY A 53 4.61 -7.87 5.65
CA GLY A 53 5.50 -6.82 6.15
C GLY A 53 4.87 -5.43 6.06
N GLU A 54 5.71 -4.42 6.21
CA GLU A 54 5.29 -3.01 6.25
C GLU A 54 4.94 -2.39 4.89
N HIS A 55 5.23 -3.12 3.80
CA HIS A 55 5.00 -2.70 2.42
C HIS A 55 4.03 -3.65 1.74
N VAL A 56 2.91 -3.14 1.25
CA VAL A 56 1.92 -3.95 0.53
C VAL A 56 2.21 -4.03 -0.97
N HIS A 57 2.93 -3.04 -1.51
CA HIS A 57 3.33 -2.99 -2.92
C HIS A 57 4.29 -4.12 -3.34
N LEU A 58 4.52 -4.26 -4.64
CA LEU A 58 5.44 -5.23 -5.22
C LEU A 58 6.91 -4.92 -4.86
N GLY A 59 7.79 -5.91 -5.05
CA GLY A 59 9.22 -5.80 -4.81
C GLY A 59 10.04 -5.66 -6.10
N TYR A 60 11.27 -5.15 -5.98
CA TYR A 60 12.27 -5.13 -7.05
C TYR A 60 13.23 -6.30 -6.89
N TYR A 61 13.35 -7.11 -7.93
CA TYR A 61 14.14 -8.34 -7.93
C TYR A 61 15.42 -8.26 -8.76
N GLY A 62 15.79 -7.07 -9.21
CA GLY A 62 17.00 -6.85 -10.02
C GLY A 62 16.77 -7.00 -11.53
N LYS A 63 17.85 -6.71 -12.29
CA LYS A 63 17.94 -6.92 -13.75
C LYS A 63 19.27 -7.60 -14.09
N PRO A 64 19.29 -8.93 -14.45
CA PRO A 64 18.12 -9.84 -14.51
C PRO A 64 17.55 -10.15 -13.12
N PRO A 65 16.27 -10.56 -13.03
CA PRO A 65 15.66 -10.91 -11.75
C PRO A 65 16.39 -12.07 -11.06
N SER A 66 16.58 -11.97 -9.74
CA SER A 66 17.18 -13.02 -8.93
C SER A 66 16.34 -13.33 -7.69
N PRO A 67 16.31 -14.60 -7.22
CA PRO A 67 15.61 -14.97 -5.99
C PRO A 67 16.18 -14.19 -4.80
N ARG A 68 15.28 -13.63 -3.98
CA ARG A 68 15.62 -12.92 -2.74
C ARG A 68 14.41 -12.83 -1.82
N ASP A 69 14.65 -12.47 -0.58
CA ASP A 69 13.59 -12.21 0.38
C ASP A 69 12.63 -11.14 -0.14
N PHE A 70 11.33 -11.42 -0.12
CA PHE A 70 10.33 -10.52 -0.70
C PHE A 70 10.17 -9.21 0.08
N ARG A 71 10.42 -9.21 1.41
CA ARG A 71 10.38 -7.98 2.22
C ARG A 71 11.55 -7.07 1.89
N ALA A 72 12.76 -7.66 1.73
CA ALA A 72 13.92 -6.91 1.26
C ALA A 72 13.70 -6.37 -0.16
N ALA A 73 13.14 -7.18 -1.08
CA ALA A 73 12.83 -6.74 -2.44
C ALA A 73 11.87 -5.55 -2.48
N LYS A 74 10.93 -5.43 -1.52
CA LYS A 74 10.03 -4.28 -1.41
C LYS A 74 10.74 -3.01 -0.95
N GLN A 75 11.68 -3.13 -0.01
CA GLN A 75 12.52 -1.99 0.39
C GLN A 75 13.39 -1.52 -0.77
N ASP A 76 14.00 -2.47 -1.49
CA ASP A 76 14.79 -2.16 -2.68
C ASP A 76 13.96 -1.48 -3.78
N PHE A 77 12.68 -1.86 -3.91
CA PHE A 77 11.78 -1.18 -4.86
C PHE A 77 11.61 0.31 -4.52
N VAL A 78 11.52 0.65 -3.24
CA VAL A 78 11.48 2.07 -2.82
C VAL A 78 12.77 2.78 -3.22
N HIS A 79 13.93 2.19 -2.94
CA HIS A 79 15.23 2.78 -3.29
C HIS A 79 15.41 2.93 -4.80
N GLU A 80 15.07 1.91 -5.58
CA GLU A 80 15.13 1.95 -7.05
C GLU A 80 14.21 3.05 -7.61
N LEU A 81 13.00 3.19 -7.07
CA LEU A 81 12.06 4.20 -7.52
C LEU A 81 12.53 5.62 -7.17
N VAL A 82 13.14 5.81 -6.00
CA VAL A 82 13.77 7.10 -5.63
C VAL A 82 14.90 7.47 -6.59
N GLN A 83 15.74 6.50 -6.98
CA GLN A 83 16.81 6.75 -7.96
C GLN A 83 16.24 7.03 -9.36
N TRP A 84 15.31 6.20 -9.81
CA TRP A 84 14.70 6.33 -11.13
C TRP A 84 13.95 7.64 -11.32
N SER A 85 13.20 8.09 -10.32
CA SER A 85 12.44 9.36 -10.38
C SER A 85 13.32 10.59 -10.25
N GLY A 86 14.57 10.43 -9.83
CA GLY A 86 15.47 11.55 -9.52
C GLY A 86 15.17 12.21 -8.16
N LEU A 87 14.30 11.64 -7.35
CA LEU A 87 13.95 12.15 -6.01
C LEU A 87 15.20 12.27 -5.12
N ALA A 88 16.16 11.35 -5.28
CA ALA A 88 17.45 11.38 -4.57
C ALA A 88 18.26 12.68 -4.78
N LYS A 89 17.95 13.47 -5.80
CA LYS A 89 18.65 14.74 -6.10
C LYS A 89 18.09 15.94 -5.33
N LEU A 90 16.95 15.76 -4.66
CA LEU A 90 16.39 16.84 -3.83
C LEU A 90 17.29 17.10 -2.61
N PRO A 91 17.33 18.35 -2.14
CA PRO A 91 18.05 18.70 -0.92
C PRO A 91 17.57 17.91 0.30
N ARG A 92 18.46 17.69 1.25
CA ARG A 92 18.08 17.14 2.56
C ARG A 92 17.07 18.08 3.25
N GLY A 93 16.07 17.53 3.89
CA GLY A 93 14.99 18.30 4.50
C GLY A 93 13.90 18.71 3.52
N SER A 94 13.99 18.33 2.23
CA SER A 94 12.88 18.52 1.29
C SER A 94 11.62 17.86 1.81
N ARG A 95 10.48 18.52 1.60
CA ARG A 95 9.18 18.04 2.04
C ARG A 95 8.55 17.12 1.00
N VAL A 96 8.22 15.92 1.41
CA VAL A 96 7.61 14.90 0.54
C VAL A 96 6.23 14.51 1.07
N LEU A 97 5.22 14.55 0.19
CA LEU A 97 3.89 14.02 0.50
C LEU A 97 3.80 12.56 0.03
N ASP A 98 3.60 11.62 0.95
CA ASP A 98 3.35 10.21 0.61
C ASP A 98 1.85 9.92 0.59
N VAL A 99 1.29 9.80 -0.62
CA VAL A 99 -0.14 9.61 -0.87
C VAL A 99 -0.49 8.12 -0.87
N GLY A 100 -1.34 7.71 0.05
CA GLY A 100 -1.66 6.30 0.26
C GLY A 100 -0.55 5.58 1.02
N CYS A 101 0.00 6.22 2.04
CA CYS A 101 1.18 5.79 2.78
C CYS A 101 1.05 4.44 3.51
N GLY A 102 -0.15 3.86 3.60
CA GLY A 102 -0.39 2.65 4.36
C GLY A 102 0.07 2.80 5.81
N ILE A 103 0.80 1.81 6.34
CA ILE A 103 1.41 1.86 7.68
C ILE A 103 2.80 2.52 7.68
N GLY A 104 3.13 3.30 6.65
CA GLY A 104 4.25 4.21 6.60
C GLY A 104 5.61 3.60 6.24
N GLY A 105 5.66 2.40 5.67
CA GLY A 105 6.92 1.75 5.31
C GLY A 105 7.79 2.59 4.38
N SER A 106 7.24 3.05 3.24
CA SER A 106 7.95 3.91 2.29
C SER A 106 8.31 5.27 2.90
N ALA A 107 7.38 5.90 3.62
CA ALA A 107 7.61 7.19 4.28
C ALA A 107 8.80 7.14 5.24
N ARG A 108 8.94 6.07 6.05
CA ARG A 108 10.09 5.88 6.94
C ARG A 108 11.40 5.70 6.21
N ILE A 109 11.42 5.00 5.08
CA ILE A 109 12.62 4.87 4.23
C ILE A 109 13.03 6.24 3.67
N LEU A 110 12.08 7.00 3.14
CA LEU A 110 12.33 8.35 2.61
C LEU A 110 12.90 9.29 3.69
N ALA A 111 12.35 9.25 4.90
CA ALA A 111 12.84 10.07 6.02
C ALA A 111 14.22 9.62 6.51
N ARG A 112 14.44 8.32 6.71
CA ARG A 112 15.65 7.76 7.30
C ARG A 112 16.83 7.84 6.34
N ASP A 113 16.65 7.39 5.10
CA ASP A 113 17.76 7.12 4.18
C ASP A 113 18.05 8.31 3.27
N TYR A 114 17.04 9.17 3.03
CA TYR A 114 17.18 10.36 2.19
C TYR A 114 17.05 11.68 2.96
N ASN A 115 16.76 11.60 4.25
CA ASN A 115 16.59 12.77 5.14
C ASN A 115 15.51 13.75 4.67
N PHE A 116 14.40 13.25 4.15
CA PHE A 116 13.25 14.07 3.80
C PHE A 116 12.34 14.32 5.03
N ASP A 117 11.59 15.42 4.98
CA ASP A 117 10.47 15.69 5.89
C ASP A 117 9.21 15.12 5.23
N VAL A 118 8.70 14.00 5.74
CA VAL A 118 7.65 13.24 5.07
C VAL A 118 6.32 13.38 5.80
N LEU A 119 5.29 13.81 5.06
CA LEU A 119 3.91 13.69 5.49
C LEU A 119 3.26 12.53 4.73
N GLY A 120 2.94 11.45 5.42
CA GLY A 120 2.13 10.34 4.89
C GLY A 120 0.64 10.60 5.10
N ILE A 121 -0.15 10.42 4.06
CA ILE A 121 -1.61 10.50 4.14
C ILE A 121 -2.27 9.19 3.73
N THR A 122 -3.31 8.83 4.43
CA THR A 122 -4.21 7.70 4.12
C THR A 122 -5.60 7.99 4.63
N ILE A 123 -6.61 7.37 4.02
CA ILE A 123 -8.00 7.46 4.48
C ILE A 123 -8.31 6.58 5.69
N SER A 124 -7.39 5.69 6.12
CA SER A 124 -7.57 4.75 7.21
C SER A 124 -7.00 5.28 8.54
N PRO A 125 -7.84 5.59 9.53
CA PRO A 125 -7.37 5.96 10.88
C PRO A 125 -6.53 4.88 11.54
N ALA A 126 -6.83 3.59 11.31
CA ALA A 126 -6.05 2.48 11.85
C ALA A 126 -4.63 2.47 11.27
N GLN A 127 -4.47 2.74 9.97
CA GLN A 127 -3.15 2.84 9.35
C GLN A 127 -2.35 4.01 9.92
N VAL A 128 -2.94 5.20 10.10
CA VAL A 128 -2.26 6.35 10.71
C VAL A 128 -1.77 6.01 12.10
N LYS A 129 -2.63 5.42 12.93
CA LYS A 129 -2.27 4.99 14.29
C LYS A 129 -1.10 4.00 14.24
N ARG A 130 -1.17 2.99 13.37
CA ARG A 130 -0.12 1.97 13.25
C ARG A 130 1.19 2.54 12.71
N ALA A 131 1.12 3.38 11.68
CA ALA A 131 2.28 4.07 11.11
C ALA A 131 3.03 4.90 12.18
N SER A 132 2.29 5.66 12.99
CA SER A 132 2.87 6.44 14.09
C SER A 132 3.53 5.55 15.15
N GLN A 133 2.93 4.41 15.50
CA GLN A 133 3.52 3.43 16.43
C GLN A 133 4.82 2.80 15.94
N LEU A 134 4.93 2.58 14.63
CA LEU A 134 6.11 1.98 13.98
C LEU A 134 7.23 3.00 13.71
N THR A 135 6.95 4.28 13.87
CA THR A 135 7.91 5.35 13.56
C THR A 135 8.73 5.69 14.80
N PRO A 136 10.07 5.57 14.74
CA PRO A 136 10.95 5.95 15.83
C PRO A 136 10.79 7.43 16.22
N GLU A 137 10.94 7.72 17.51
CA GLU A 137 10.96 9.09 18.01
C GLU A 137 12.09 9.91 17.36
N GLY A 138 11.81 11.15 17.02
CA GLY A 138 12.77 12.05 16.37
C GLY A 138 12.90 11.88 14.84
N MET A 139 12.21 10.90 14.22
CA MET A 139 12.18 10.78 12.77
C MET A 139 11.28 11.85 12.15
N THR A 140 11.74 12.49 11.07
CA THR A 140 11.00 13.53 10.33
C THR A 140 9.92 12.91 9.43
N CYS A 141 9.00 12.20 10.05
CA CYS A 141 7.94 11.46 9.37
C CYS A 141 6.65 11.55 10.19
N GLN A 142 5.59 12.12 9.61
CA GLN A 142 4.30 12.29 10.24
C GLN A 142 3.20 11.65 9.40
N PHE A 143 2.08 11.31 10.04
CA PHE A 143 0.96 10.67 9.35
C PHE A 143 -0.36 11.36 9.68
N GLN A 144 -1.23 11.45 8.67
CA GLN A 144 -2.52 12.11 8.81
C GLN A 144 -3.62 11.37 8.05
N VAL A 145 -4.80 11.30 8.66
CA VAL A 145 -6.00 10.83 7.95
C VAL A 145 -6.43 11.91 6.97
N MET A 146 -6.37 11.60 5.67
CA MET A 146 -6.76 12.53 4.62
C MET A 146 -7.12 11.77 3.36
N ASP A 147 -8.20 12.22 2.68
CA ASP A 147 -8.57 11.70 1.37
C ASP A 147 -7.71 12.36 0.28
N ALA A 148 -7.06 11.55 -0.54
CA ALA A 148 -6.25 12.03 -1.66
C ALA A 148 -7.08 12.79 -2.72
N LEU A 149 -8.39 12.55 -2.75
CA LEU A 149 -9.32 13.23 -3.64
C LEU A 149 -9.82 14.58 -3.09
N ASP A 150 -9.53 14.87 -1.81
CA ASP A 150 -9.92 16.12 -1.13
C ASP A 150 -8.80 16.60 -0.20
N LEU A 151 -7.66 16.98 -0.80
CA LEU A 151 -6.49 17.42 -0.07
C LEU A 151 -6.73 18.76 0.62
N LYS A 152 -6.54 18.79 1.95
CA LYS A 152 -6.61 20.01 2.78
C LYS A 152 -5.22 20.56 3.06
N LEU A 153 -4.38 20.62 2.03
CA LEU A 153 -2.99 21.06 2.09
C LEU A 153 -2.81 22.36 1.31
N ALA A 154 -1.90 23.22 1.77
CA ALA A 154 -1.59 24.44 1.04
C ALA A 154 -0.93 24.10 -0.31
N LYS A 155 -1.31 24.83 -1.36
CA LYS A 155 -0.72 24.67 -2.68
C LYS A 155 0.78 24.97 -2.65
N GLY A 156 1.58 24.08 -3.25
CA GLY A 156 3.03 24.25 -3.30
C GLY A 156 3.76 24.03 -1.97
N SER A 157 3.14 23.33 -0.99
CA SER A 157 3.75 23.07 0.32
C SER A 157 4.67 21.86 0.37
N PHE A 158 4.85 21.17 -0.75
CA PHE A 158 5.75 20.01 -0.86
C PHE A 158 6.63 20.14 -2.10
N ASP A 159 7.88 19.65 -1.99
CA ASP A 159 8.86 19.63 -3.07
C ASP A 159 8.64 18.43 -4.00
N ALA A 160 8.05 17.35 -3.47
CA ALA A 160 7.69 16.17 -4.26
C ALA A 160 6.45 15.47 -3.69
N VAL A 161 5.82 14.68 -4.57
CA VAL A 161 4.74 13.75 -4.20
C VAL A 161 5.20 12.33 -4.51
N TRP A 162 5.05 11.47 -3.53
CA TRP A 162 5.29 10.04 -3.60
C TRP A 162 3.96 9.31 -3.57
N SER A 163 3.76 8.33 -4.44
CA SER A 163 2.59 7.45 -4.38
C SER A 163 2.91 6.13 -5.05
N VAL A 164 2.77 5.03 -4.32
CA VAL A 164 3.07 3.69 -4.80
C VAL A 164 1.86 2.79 -4.60
N GLU A 165 1.30 2.32 -5.72
CA GLU A 165 0.16 1.37 -5.78
C GLU A 165 -1.10 1.81 -5.00
N ALA A 166 -1.26 3.12 -4.75
CA ALA A 166 -2.46 3.67 -4.12
C ALA A 166 -3.61 3.92 -5.12
N GLY A 167 -3.28 4.23 -6.38
CA GLY A 167 -4.23 4.58 -7.45
C GLY A 167 -5.34 3.56 -7.71
N PRO A 168 -5.12 2.23 -7.66
CA PRO A 168 -6.16 1.23 -7.92
C PRO A 168 -7.37 1.30 -6.98
N HIS A 169 -7.27 2.02 -5.87
CA HIS A 169 -8.33 2.21 -4.88
C HIS A 169 -9.05 3.56 -5.00
N MET A 170 -8.73 4.33 -6.04
CA MET A 170 -9.34 5.61 -6.36
C MET A 170 -10.29 5.45 -7.56
N PRO A 171 -11.33 6.32 -7.71
CA PRO A 171 -12.25 6.27 -8.84
C PRO A 171 -11.60 6.67 -10.16
#